data_8e0c4b1d620fb6aae2001315bfd598c0
#
_entry.id   8e0c4b1d620fb6aae2001315bfd598c0
#
_cell.length_a   1.000
_cell.length_b   1.000
_cell.length_c   1.000
_cell.angle_alpha   90.00
_cell.angle_beta   90.00
_cell.angle_gamma   90.00
#
_symmetry.space_group_name_H-M   'P 1'
#
loop_
_entity.id
_entity.type
_entity.pdbx_description
1 polymer ?
#
loop_
_entity_poly.entity_id
_entity_poly.type
_entity_poly.pdbx_seq_one_letter_code
_entity_poly.pdbx_strand_id
1 'polypeptide(L)'
;MAFNNRRLAVSSRQLPLVRLALAVAVIQGAVCGGAETGSKPFRFDRDIRPLLSENCYACHGPGQQEAGLRLDSAEDATRELESGARAIVAGDLAKSELVARIDATDPDTVMPPPHSKKTLTAEQKDLLKRWIAAGAVYEKHWSYQPIRRPALVRGGSERGNPIDAFLAERLSAEGLPVNAEADRLTLIRRLTFALTGLPPTPEEVDAFVADGSADAYEKLVARLLQSPHHGEEMARHWLDNARYGDTHGLHLDNEREMWLYRDWVVKAFNENLPFDQFTMFQIAGDLLPNATTEQKIATGFSRCNVTTSEGGSINDELLFRYAIDRTATMTNAWMGLTGQCAVCHSHKFDPISHKEFYSLYSFFNSAADPGFDGNTRRTAPALQVKTPSQEELHAAIDREIAPYEKALDEAVAAAGYVDPADEVTPSGRRETLWLAEGWPETAVNRASPGGTVNWIEATADAPTQAGGRCLDIVATTPVQVVTTDGDQTFTIPEKGELFLHVWLDPADSPEAVMLQLRSKSWRHGVVWGDWSDVPFTDTRKTDHGLVHAGPLPEAGKWARLAIDPGRMDLKPGTRVTAVGVAQARGHARLDSIGVSVPDAA
;
A
#
# COMPACT_ATOMS: atom_id res chain seq x y z
N MET A 1 -43.58 16.68 3.74
CA MET A 1 -43.70 16.14 5.09
C MET A 1 -42.61 16.80 5.93
N ALA A 2 -43.03 17.53 6.97
CA ALA A 2 -42.16 18.38 7.79
C ALA A 2 -41.38 17.54 8.80
N PHE A 3 -40.08 17.74 8.93
CA PHE A 3 -39.30 17.21 10.03
C PHE A 3 -38.88 18.31 10.99
N ASN A 4 -39.27 18.07 12.23
CA ASN A 4 -39.30 18.91 13.40
C ASN A 4 -37.87 19.17 13.95
N ASN A 5 -37.46 20.43 14.09
CA ASN A 5 -36.30 20.90 14.83
C ASN A 5 -36.58 20.81 16.34
N ARG A 6 -35.93 19.93 17.05
CA ARG A 6 -35.83 20.00 18.51
C ARG A 6 -34.47 20.56 18.92
N ARG A 7 -34.49 21.82 19.35
CA ARG A 7 -33.40 22.46 20.10
C ARG A 7 -33.41 21.88 21.53
N LEU A 8 -32.30 21.31 21.96
CA LEU A 8 -32.05 21.00 23.37
C LEU A 8 -31.43 22.25 24.03
N ALA A 9 -32.18 22.81 24.96
CA ALA A 9 -31.73 23.88 25.82
C ALA A 9 -30.86 23.29 26.97
N VAL A 10 -29.60 23.76 27.07
CA VAL A 10 -28.74 23.46 28.22
C VAL A 10 -28.85 24.60 29.22
N SER A 11 -29.32 24.28 30.40
CA SER A 11 -29.53 25.18 31.53
C SER A 11 -28.19 25.61 32.11
N SER A 12 -28.03 26.92 32.25
CA SER A 12 -26.93 27.58 33.01
C SER A 12 -27.12 27.38 34.51
N ARG A 13 -26.25 26.63 35.17
CA ARG A 13 -26.07 26.70 36.64
C ARG A 13 -24.87 27.62 36.95
N GLN A 14 -25.17 28.73 37.59
CA GLN A 14 -24.21 29.66 38.18
C GLN A 14 -23.52 29.00 39.37
N LEU A 15 -22.19 29.12 39.45
CA LEU A 15 -21.39 28.86 40.66
C LEU A 15 -20.66 30.16 41.06
N PRO A 16 -20.47 30.41 42.34
CA PRO A 16 -20.14 31.76 42.85
C PRO A 16 -18.67 32.11 42.73
N LEU A 17 -18.44 33.41 42.49
CA LEU A 17 -17.15 34.11 42.49
C LEU A 17 -16.46 34.04 43.85
N VAL A 18 -15.33 33.34 43.95
CA VAL A 18 -14.36 33.54 45.03
C VAL A 18 -13.30 34.56 44.54
N ARG A 19 -13.32 35.74 45.10
CA ARG A 19 -12.31 36.76 44.93
C ARG A 19 -11.05 36.37 45.71
N LEU A 20 -9.96 36.07 44.99
CA LEU A 20 -8.62 36.01 45.58
C LEU A 20 -7.83 37.21 45.09
N ALA A 21 -7.59 38.17 45.98
CA ALA A 21 -6.73 39.29 45.75
C ALA A 21 -5.26 38.82 45.83
N LEU A 22 -4.50 38.88 44.76
CA LEU A 22 -3.05 38.72 44.75
C LEU A 22 -2.42 40.11 44.54
N ALA A 23 -1.59 40.51 45.47
CA ALA A 23 -0.80 41.75 45.45
C ALA A 23 0.22 41.67 44.32
N VAL A 24 0.19 42.66 43.41
CA VAL A 24 1.22 42.89 42.39
C VAL A 24 2.34 43.69 43.00
N ALA A 25 3.47 43.07 43.31
CA ALA A 25 4.71 43.76 43.62
C ALA A 25 5.33 44.29 42.31
N VAL A 26 5.31 45.57 42.09
CA VAL A 26 6.00 46.29 41.03
C VAL A 26 7.49 46.32 41.38
N ILE A 27 8.29 45.46 40.71
CA ILE A 27 9.75 45.62 40.69
C ILE A 27 10.08 46.51 39.49
N GLN A 28 10.38 47.79 39.76
CA GLN A 28 11.03 48.67 38.79
C GLN A 28 12.48 48.23 38.61
N GLY A 29 12.72 47.39 37.61
CA GLY A 29 14.07 47.11 37.11
C GLY A 29 14.53 48.20 36.18
N ALA A 30 15.65 48.82 36.49
CA ALA A 30 16.30 49.82 35.70
C ALA A 30 16.55 49.33 34.27
N VAL A 31 15.98 50.03 33.29
CA VAL A 31 16.30 49.87 31.87
C VAL A 31 17.68 50.48 31.62
N CYS A 32 18.71 49.62 31.60
CA CYS A 32 19.97 49.98 30.95
C CYS A 32 19.74 49.99 29.46
N GLY A 33 19.69 51.20 28.87
CA GLY A 33 19.67 51.39 27.43
C GLY A 33 21.00 50.94 26.81
N GLY A 34 21.06 49.66 26.40
CA GLY A 34 22.06 49.19 25.45
C GLY A 34 21.53 49.46 24.04
N ALA A 35 22.28 50.22 23.24
CA ALA A 35 22.00 50.42 21.83
C ALA A 35 21.96 49.04 21.13
N GLU A 36 20.77 48.57 20.77
CA GLU A 36 20.59 47.40 19.90
C GLU A 36 21.10 47.74 18.49
N THR A 37 22.35 47.38 18.22
CA THR A 37 22.79 47.19 16.85
C THR A 37 21.99 46.00 16.35
N GLY A 38 20.97 46.25 15.54
CA GLY A 38 19.99 45.24 15.07
C GLY A 38 20.60 44.16 14.18
N SER A 39 21.34 43.24 14.79
CA SER A 39 21.68 41.98 14.12
C SER A 39 20.45 41.07 14.17
N LYS A 40 19.97 40.64 12.99
CA LYS A 40 18.91 39.63 12.89
C LYS A 40 19.28 38.45 13.79
N PRO A 41 18.36 37.92 14.60
CA PRO A 41 18.65 36.76 15.45
C PRO A 41 19.14 35.59 14.61
N PHE A 42 20.14 34.86 15.13
CA PHE A 42 20.65 33.68 14.46
C PHE A 42 19.55 32.62 14.31
N ARG A 43 19.48 32.04 13.13
CA ARG A 43 18.69 30.84 12.89
C ARG A 43 19.65 29.71 12.60
N PHE A 44 19.65 28.70 13.46
CA PHE A 44 20.57 27.55 13.35
C PHE A 44 20.48 26.90 11.97
N ASP A 45 19.30 26.58 11.50
CA ASP A 45 19.10 25.88 10.22
C ASP A 45 19.49 26.70 9.00
N ARG A 46 19.39 28.02 9.07
CA ARG A 46 19.73 28.94 7.96
C ARG A 46 21.19 29.31 7.94
N ASP A 47 21.74 29.64 9.11
CA ASP A 47 23.01 30.36 9.20
C ASP A 47 24.17 29.46 9.66
N ILE A 48 23.89 28.46 10.55
CA ILE A 48 24.91 27.65 11.22
C ILE A 48 24.97 26.23 10.68
N ARG A 49 23.84 25.55 10.58
CA ARG A 49 23.77 24.15 10.14
C ARG A 49 24.40 23.93 8.75
N PRO A 50 24.17 24.76 7.72
CA PRO A 50 24.84 24.58 6.43
C PRO A 50 26.36 24.68 6.55
N LEU A 51 26.85 25.62 7.37
CA LEU A 51 28.28 25.79 7.61
C LEU A 51 28.91 24.57 8.27
N LEU A 52 28.29 24.04 9.32
CA LEU A 52 28.74 22.84 10.02
C LEU A 52 28.64 21.61 9.10
N SER A 53 27.55 21.48 8.34
CA SER A 53 27.31 20.36 7.42
C SER A 53 28.36 20.31 6.33
N GLU A 54 28.70 21.45 5.74
CA GLU A 54 29.68 21.53 4.67
C GLU A 54 31.10 21.24 5.17
N ASN A 55 31.46 21.73 6.35
CA ASN A 55 32.86 21.76 6.79
C ASN A 55 33.19 20.72 7.88
N CYS A 56 32.21 20.25 8.67
CA CYS A 56 32.47 19.48 9.88
C CYS A 56 31.82 18.09 9.91
N TYR A 57 30.58 17.93 9.40
CA TYR A 57 29.80 16.70 9.58
C TYR A 57 30.38 15.47 8.85
N ALA A 58 31.25 15.66 7.88
CA ALA A 58 31.92 14.51 7.23
C ALA A 58 32.73 13.67 8.23
N CYS A 59 33.35 14.33 9.24
CA CYS A 59 34.15 13.69 10.29
C CYS A 59 33.45 13.72 11.66
N HIS A 60 32.58 14.71 11.92
CA HIS A 60 31.91 14.93 13.20
C HIS A 60 30.38 14.94 13.03
N GLY A 61 29.82 13.92 12.38
CA GLY A 61 28.40 13.78 12.10
C GLY A 61 27.88 12.37 12.35
N PRO A 62 26.70 12.03 11.83
CA PRO A 62 26.07 10.72 12.12
C PRO A 62 26.82 9.54 11.52
N GLY A 63 27.54 9.74 10.40
CA GLY A 63 28.26 8.68 9.70
C GLY A 63 29.68 8.41 10.23
N GLN A 64 30.32 9.43 10.80
CA GLN A 64 31.67 9.37 11.35
C GLN A 64 31.78 10.30 12.56
N GLN A 65 32.47 9.85 13.62
CA GLN A 65 32.55 10.53 14.91
C GLN A 65 33.99 10.54 15.38
N GLU A 66 34.83 11.30 14.66
CA GLU A 66 36.24 11.46 15.04
C GLU A 66 36.38 12.02 16.47
N ALA A 67 37.22 11.42 17.27
CA ALA A 67 37.36 11.68 18.70
C ALA A 67 36.06 11.60 19.50
N GLY A 68 35.09 10.79 19.03
CA GLY A 68 33.77 10.64 19.64
C GLY A 68 32.87 11.85 19.53
N LEU A 69 33.21 12.88 18.75
CA LEU A 69 32.45 14.14 18.63
C LEU A 69 31.44 14.08 17.51
N ARG A 70 30.21 14.56 17.81
CA ARG A 70 29.18 14.91 16.83
C ARG A 70 28.81 16.38 16.98
N LEU A 71 28.70 17.08 15.85
CA LEU A 71 28.30 18.49 15.79
C LEU A 71 26.90 18.69 15.17
N ASP A 72 26.23 17.60 14.77
CA ASP A 72 24.87 17.61 14.25
C ASP A 72 23.79 17.46 15.34
N SER A 73 24.20 17.16 16.57
CA SER A 73 23.36 17.01 17.75
C SER A 73 23.79 17.97 18.84
N ALA A 74 22.84 18.69 19.46
CA ALA A 74 23.10 19.59 20.58
C ALA A 74 23.71 18.83 21.79
N GLU A 75 23.15 17.66 22.09
CA GLU A 75 23.57 16.82 23.21
C GLU A 75 25.03 16.38 23.05
N ASP A 76 25.38 15.86 21.89
CA ASP A 76 26.74 15.36 21.61
C ASP A 76 27.76 16.50 21.49
N ALA A 77 27.38 17.64 20.91
CA ALA A 77 28.27 18.78 20.72
C ALA A 77 28.64 19.49 22.05
N THR A 78 27.78 19.38 23.06
CA THR A 78 27.97 20.03 24.37
C THR A 78 28.42 19.08 25.47
N ARG A 79 28.41 17.77 25.23
CA ARG A 79 28.90 16.78 26.21
C ARG A 79 30.40 16.84 26.38
N GLU A 80 30.90 16.32 27.50
CA GLU A 80 32.31 16.15 27.75
C GLU A 80 32.86 14.98 26.91
N LEU A 81 33.95 15.21 26.22
CA LEU A 81 34.67 14.22 25.41
C LEU A 81 35.66 13.44 26.28
N GLU A 82 36.14 12.31 25.78
CA GLU A 82 37.15 11.50 26.47
C GLU A 82 38.42 12.27 26.84
N SER A 83 38.72 13.34 26.10
CA SER A 83 39.82 14.27 26.41
C SER A 83 39.57 15.17 27.63
N GLY A 84 38.35 15.17 28.20
CA GLY A 84 37.91 16.11 29.22
C GLY A 84 37.49 17.50 28.67
N ALA A 85 37.62 17.73 27.37
CA ALA A 85 37.20 18.96 26.72
C ALA A 85 35.73 18.89 26.31
N ARG A 86 35.11 20.06 26.05
CA ARG A 86 33.80 20.18 25.44
C ARG A 86 33.92 20.92 24.11
N ALA A 87 33.39 20.35 23.06
CA ALA A 87 33.48 21.01 21.76
C ALA A 87 32.76 22.37 21.76
N ILE A 88 31.59 22.47 22.41
CA ILE A 88 30.83 23.70 22.55
C ILE A 88 30.39 23.88 24.02
N VAL A 89 30.70 25.03 24.59
CA VAL A 89 30.15 25.48 25.86
C VAL A 89 29.29 26.70 25.58
N ALA A 90 27.98 26.56 25.76
CA ALA A 90 27.01 27.61 25.44
C ALA A 90 27.34 28.93 26.17
N GLY A 91 27.51 30.02 25.44
CA GLY A 91 27.83 31.34 25.95
C GLY A 91 29.31 31.57 26.33
N ASP A 92 30.17 30.52 26.26
CA ASP A 92 31.59 30.63 26.69
C ASP A 92 32.53 30.21 25.56
N LEU A 93 33.08 31.22 24.87
CA LEU A 93 34.02 31.03 23.78
C LEU A 93 35.37 30.43 24.27
N ALA A 94 35.82 30.84 25.46
CA ALA A 94 37.13 30.41 25.97
C ALA A 94 37.18 28.95 26.37
N LYS A 95 36.03 28.37 26.76
CA LYS A 95 35.90 26.97 27.13
C LYS A 95 35.41 26.08 25.96
N SER A 96 35.11 26.67 24.81
CA SER A 96 34.66 25.94 23.63
C SER A 96 35.86 25.48 22.78
N GLU A 97 36.17 24.20 22.80
CA GLU A 97 37.31 23.61 22.05
C GLU A 97 37.15 23.86 20.54
N LEU A 98 35.92 23.90 20.00
CA LEU A 98 35.67 24.25 18.61
C LEU A 98 36.27 25.59 18.24
N VAL A 99 36.15 26.60 19.11
CA VAL A 99 36.73 27.96 18.88
C VAL A 99 38.25 27.88 18.84
N ALA A 100 38.87 27.17 19.78
CA ALA A 100 40.31 27.00 19.80
C ALA A 100 40.80 26.30 18.52
N ARG A 101 40.09 25.28 18.07
CA ARG A 101 40.46 24.49 16.87
C ARG A 101 40.27 25.28 15.56
N ILE A 102 39.21 26.03 15.39
CA ILE A 102 39.03 26.83 14.16
C ILE A 102 39.96 28.01 14.07
N ASP A 103 40.48 28.51 15.20
CA ASP A 103 41.44 29.61 15.25
C ASP A 103 42.91 29.15 15.26
N ALA A 104 43.16 27.87 15.45
CA ALA A 104 44.52 27.33 15.44
C ALA A 104 45.19 27.57 14.07
N THR A 105 46.52 27.74 14.13
CA THR A 105 47.38 27.90 12.95
C THR A 105 48.26 26.68 12.71
N ASP A 106 48.42 25.85 13.72
CA ASP A 106 49.16 24.60 13.65
C ASP A 106 48.38 23.56 12.85
N PRO A 107 48.95 22.99 11.76
CA PRO A 107 48.32 22.00 10.91
C PRO A 107 47.79 20.75 11.65
N ASP A 108 48.36 20.38 12.76
CA ASP A 108 47.98 19.20 13.54
C ASP A 108 46.77 19.44 14.46
N THR A 109 46.46 20.71 14.70
CA THR A 109 45.38 21.11 15.63
C THR A 109 44.26 21.87 14.99
N VAL A 110 44.49 22.49 13.84
CA VAL A 110 43.44 23.31 13.14
C VAL A 110 42.29 22.46 12.61
N MET A 111 41.08 22.99 12.74
CA MET A 111 39.89 22.38 12.12
C MET A 111 39.18 23.38 11.19
N PRO A 112 38.77 22.92 9.98
CA PRO A 112 39.01 21.61 9.38
C PRO A 112 40.48 21.34 9.10
N PRO A 113 40.94 20.05 9.17
CA PRO A 113 42.36 19.73 8.97
C PRO A 113 42.75 19.92 7.50
N PRO A 114 44.05 20.26 7.21
CA PRO A 114 44.51 20.61 5.86
C PRO A 114 44.24 19.53 4.80
N HIS A 115 44.31 18.25 5.17
CA HIS A 115 44.04 17.13 4.27
C HIS A 115 42.57 17.08 3.78
N SER A 116 41.62 17.68 4.50
CA SER A 116 40.22 17.78 4.10
C SER A 116 39.99 18.71 2.91
N LYS A 117 40.97 19.55 2.57
CA LYS A 117 40.90 20.61 1.55
C LYS A 117 39.77 21.65 1.80
N LYS A 118 39.36 21.77 3.06
CA LYS A 118 38.33 22.73 3.50
C LYS A 118 38.96 23.81 4.37
N THR A 119 38.50 25.05 4.21
CA THR A 119 39.03 26.20 4.97
C THR A 119 37.86 27.10 5.31
N LEU A 120 37.75 27.54 6.57
CA LEU A 120 36.76 28.49 7.00
C LEU A 120 37.26 29.91 6.73
N THR A 121 36.39 30.78 6.17
CA THR A 121 36.66 32.22 6.04
C THR A 121 36.59 32.90 7.40
N ALA A 122 37.14 34.13 7.49
CA ALA A 122 37.08 34.91 8.72
C ALA A 122 35.63 35.18 9.15
N GLU A 123 34.74 35.47 8.19
CA GLU A 123 33.32 35.70 8.42
C GLU A 123 32.61 34.45 8.95
N GLN A 124 32.99 33.26 8.43
CA GLN A 124 32.43 31.99 8.90
C GLN A 124 32.88 31.66 10.32
N LYS A 125 34.15 31.91 10.64
CA LYS A 125 34.67 31.76 12.01
C LYS A 125 33.96 32.73 12.97
N ASP A 126 33.80 34.00 12.59
CA ASP A 126 33.09 34.98 13.38
C ASP A 126 31.61 34.58 13.59
N LEU A 127 30.96 34.06 12.57
CA LEU A 127 29.57 33.60 12.67
C LEU A 127 29.41 32.47 13.69
N LEU A 128 30.30 31.48 13.68
CA LEU A 128 30.30 30.39 14.68
C LEU A 128 30.54 30.91 16.10
N LYS A 129 31.50 31.83 16.27
CA LYS A 129 31.79 32.44 17.57
C LYS A 129 30.60 33.23 18.11
N ARG A 130 29.96 34.06 17.29
CA ARG A 130 28.77 34.81 17.70
C ARG A 130 27.60 33.88 18.05
N TRP A 131 27.41 32.80 17.30
CA TRP A 131 26.41 31.81 17.64
C TRP A 131 26.69 31.11 18.98
N ILE A 132 27.93 30.72 19.26
CA ILE A 132 28.31 30.13 20.54
C ILE A 132 28.12 31.15 21.68
N ALA A 133 28.54 32.41 21.50
CA ALA A 133 28.37 33.46 22.49
C ALA A 133 26.90 33.76 22.78
N ALA A 134 26.02 33.60 21.78
CA ALA A 134 24.56 33.75 21.92
C ALA A 134 23.86 32.52 22.56
N GLY A 135 24.64 31.51 23.01
CA GLY A 135 24.11 30.31 23.69
C GLY A 135 24.07 29.04 22.87
N ALA A 136 24.65 29.03 21.68
CA ALA A 136 24.76 27.84 20.80
C ALA A 136 23.45 27.04 20.65
N VAL A 137 22.35 27.75 20.43
CA VAL A 137 21.02 27.14 20.34
C VAL A 137 20.91 26.31 19.05
N TYR A 138 20.68 25.02 19.19
CA TYR A 138 20.34 24.10 18.12
C TYR A 138 18.81 24.11 17.93
N GLU A 139 18.36 24.70 16.84
CA GLU A 139 16.94 24.68 16.49
C GLU A 139 16.62 23.44 15.66
N LYS A 140 15.48 22.82 15.94
CA LYS A 140 14.90 21.85 15.00
C LYS A 140 14.47 22.58 13.74
N HIS A 141 14.63 21.95 12.58
CA HIS A 141 14.13 22.51 11.33
C HIS A 141 12.66 22.93 11.48
N TRP A 142 12.29 24.04 10.89
CA TRP A 142 10.95 24.65 11.06
C TRP A 142 9.80 23.69 10.70
N SER A 143 10.00 22.78 9.71
CA SER A 143 9.01 21.80 9.30
C SER A 143 8.73 20.71 10.35
N TYR A 144 9.62 20.55 11.35
CA TYR A 144 9.45 19.58 12.47
C TYR A 144 9.10 20.27 13.79
N GLN A 145 8.81 21.58 13.73
CA GLN A 145 8.30 22.30 14.89
C GLN A 145 6.76 22.29 14.90
N PRO A 146 6.13 22.36 16.08
CA PRO A 146 4.68 22.51 16.16
C PRO A 146 4.23 23.75 15.38
N ILE A 147 3.22 23.58 14.52
CA ILE A 147 2.66 24.68 13.73
C ILE A 147 2.09 25.73 14.68
N ARG A 148 2.53 26.97 14.53
CA ARG A 148 2.00 28.12 15.24
C ARG A 148 1.44 29.12 14.23
N ARG A 149 0.23 29.62 14.49
CA ARG A 149 -0.37 30.68 13.67
C ARG A 149 0.43 31.98 13.88
N PRO A 150 1.05 32.54 12.83
CA PRO A 150 1.78 33.80 12.97
C PRO A 150 0.80 34.93 13.23
N ALA A 151 1.26 35.98 13.96
CA ALA A 151 0.51 37.18 14.10
C ALA A 151 0.49 37.97 12.78
N LEU A 152 -0.68 38.39 12.35
CA LEU A 152 -0.80 39.29 11.20
C LEU A 152 -0.34 40.70 11.59
N VAL A 153 0.48 41.30 10.76
CA VAL A 153 0.85 42.71 10.91
C VAL A 153 -0.38 43.58 10.61
N ARG A 154 -0.79 44.40 11.56
CA ARG A 154 -1.95 45.30 11.41
C ARG A 154 -1.66 46.31 10.31
N GLY A 155 -2.52 46.37 9.29
CA GLY A 155 -2.44 47.36 8.20
C GLY A 155 -1.98 46.81 6.84
N GLY A 156 -1.76 45.50 6.73
CA GLY A 156 -1.12 44.90 5.53
C GLY A 156 -2.02 44.61 4.34
N SER A 157 -3.34 44.71 4.44
CA SER A 157 -4.21 44.44 3.27
C SER A 157 -5.51 45.24 3.36
N GLU A 158 -5.73 46.10 2.40
CA GLU A 158 -7.03 46.74 2.19
C GLU A 158 -8.13 45.74 1.82
N ARG A 159 -7.76 44.56 1.32
CA ARG A 159 -8.65 43.47 0.86
C ARG A 159 -8.91 42.39 1.92
N GLY A 160 -8.30 42.50 3.12
CA GLY A 160 -8.57 41.58 4.23
C GLY A 160 -7.97 40.15 4.09
N ASN A 161 -7.22 39.82 3.01
CA ASN A 161 -6.59 38.52 2.83
C ASN A 161 -5.27 38.44 3.64
N PRO A 162 -5.13 37.43 4.54
CA PRO A 162 -3.90 37.24 5.31
C PRO A 162 -2.64 37.06 4.46
N ILE A 163 -2.74 36.46 3.29
CA ILE A 163 -1.59 36.23 2.38
C ILE A 163 -1.09 37.59 1.86
N ASP A 164 -2.01 38.47 1.47
CA ASP A 164 -1.64 39.84 1.02
C ASP A 164 -0.97 40.63 2.12
N ALA A 165 -1.36 40.44 3.39
CA ALA A 165 -0.70 41.11 4.53
C ALA A 165 0.77 40.69 4.67
N PHE A 166 1.10 39.41 4.57
CA PHE A 166 2.47 38.89 4.60
C PHE A 166 3.29 39.37 3.39
N LEU A 167 2.69 39.35 2.20
CA LEU A 167 3.35 39.83 0.98
C LEU A 167 3.63 41.34 1.06
N ALA A 168 2.66 42.13 1.51
CA ALA A 168 2.82 43.59 1.66
C ALA A 168 3.90 43.93 2.68
N GLU A 169 3.99 43.23 3.80
CA GLU A 169 5.07 43.39 4.78
C GLU A 169 6.45 43.19 4.14
N ARG A 170 6.59 42.07 3.38
CA ARG A 170 7.87 41.77 2.73
C ARG A 170 8.21 42.77 1.63
N LEU A 171 7.26 43.15 0.78
CA LEU A 171 7.45 44.14 -0.26
C LEU A 171 7.84 45.50 0.34
N SER A 172 7.18 45.93 1.42
CA SER A 172 7.51 47.19 2.13
C SER A 172 8.93 47.14 2.69
N ALA A 173 9.38 46.04 3.25
CA ALA A 173 10.74 45.88 3.76
C ALA A 173 11.82 45.99 2.66
N GLU A 174 11.48 45.63 1.43
CA GLU A 174 12.36 45.75 0.25
C GLU A 174 12.15 47.10 -0.50
N GLY A 175 11.24 47.97 -0.04
CA GLY A 175 10.92 49.23 -0.71
C GLY A 175 10.18 49.05 -2.04
N LEU A 176 9.49 47.92 -2.25
CA LEU A 176 8.78 47.63 -3.47
C LEU A 176 7.28 47.89 -3.31
N PRO A 177 6.61 48.52 -4.29
CA PRO A 177 5.16 48.68 -4.28
C PRO A 177 4.46 47.38 -4.69
N VAL A 178 3.22 47.21 -4.26
CA VAL A 178 2.32 46.19 -4.81
C VAL A 178 1.95 46.57 -6.25
N ASN A 179 2.01 45.62 -7.17
CA ASN A 179 1.59 45.83 -8.55
C ASN A 179 0.08 46.12 -8.65
N ALA A 180 -0.31 46.87 -9.68
CA ALA A 180 -1.72 47.04 -10.03
C ALA A 180 -2.35 45.69 -10.38
N GLU A 181 -3.66 45.59 -10.18
CA GLU A 181 -4.44 44.44 -10.60
C GLU A 181 -4.35 44.23 -12.11
N ALA A 182 -4.26 42.98 -12.55
CA ALA A 182 -4.25 42.65 -13.96
C ALA A 182 -5.60 42.98 -14.63
N ASP A 183 -5.57 43.24 -15.93
CA ASP A 183 -6.80 43.43 -16.71
C ASP A 183 -7.66 42.16 -16.74
N ARG A 184 -8.94 42.27 -17.09
CA ARG A 184 -9.92 41.19 -17.03
C ARG A 184 -9.57 40.02 -17.96
N LEU A 185 -9.00 40.29 -19.13
CA LEU A 185 -8.57 39.25 -20.07
C LEU A 185 -7.43 38.39 -19.47
N THR A 186 -6.49 39.07 -18.86
CA THR A 186 -5.36 38.43 -18.15
C THR A 186 -5.85 37.62 -16.93
N LEU A 187 -6.80 38.18 -16.16
CA LEU A 187 -7.36 37.52 -14.97
C LEU A 187 -8.07 36.22 -15.33
N ILE A 188 -9.02 36.24 -16.27
CA ILE A 188 -9.76 35.03 -16.64
C ILE A 188 -8.83 33.96 -17.21
N ARG A 189 -7.89 34.36 -18.09
CA ARG A 189 -6.91 33.42 -18.64
C ARG A 189 -6.09 32.74 -17.55
N ARG A 190 -5.49 33.51 -16.65
CA ARG A 190 -4.67 32.97 -15.55
C ARG A 190 -5.47 32.06 -14.64
N LEU A 191 -6.66 32.50 -14.25
CA LEU A 191 -7.49 31.77 -13.30
C LEU A 191 -7.99 30.44 -13.89
N THR A 192 -8.42 30.44 -15.18
CA THR A 192 -8.90 29.22 -15.84
C THR A 192 -7.78 28.20 -15.98
N PHE A 193 -6.58 28.64 -16.42
CA PHE A 193 -5.42 27.73 -16.44
C PHE A 193 -5.02 27.22 -15.07
N ALA A 194 -5.04 28.07 -14.05
CA ALA A 194 -4.62 27.68 -12.69
C ALA A 194 -5.59 26.68 -12.04
N LEU A 195 -6.89 26.76 -12.37
CA LEU A 195 -7.91 25.91 -11.74
C LEU A 195 -8.34 24.70 -12.59
N THR A 196 -8.19 24.77 -13.91
CA THR A 196 -8.67 23.70 -14.79
C THR A 196 -7.63 23.17 -15.77
N GLY A 197 -6.45 23.79 -15.84
CA GLY A 197 -5.41 23.41 -16.82
C GLY A 197 -5.75 23.78 -18.26
N LEU A 198 -6.92 24.35 -18.52
CA LEU A 198 -7.45 24.65 -19.84
C LEU A 198 -7.58 26.16 -20.09
N PRO A 199 -7.53 26.62 -21.34
CA PRO A 199 -7.86 28.01 -21.66
C PRO A 199 -9.36 28.26 -21.51
N PRO A 200 -9.78 29.49 -21.20
CA PRO A 200 -11.20 29.87 -21.28
C PRO A 200 -11.69 29.86 -22.73
N THR A 201 -12.97 29.57 -22.94
CA THR A 201 -13.58 29.73 -24.27
C THR A 201 -13.81 31.20 -24.59
N PRO A 202 -13.94 31.58 -25.89
CA PRO A 202 -14.26 32.97 -26.27
C PRO A 202 -15.52 33.49 -25.57
N GLU A 203 -16.56 32.68 -25.45
CA GLU A 203 -17.83 33.02 -24.84
C GLU A 203 -17.67 33.27 -23.34
N GLU A 204 -16.84 32.49 -22.65
CA GLU A 204 -16.51 32.71 -21.24
C GLU A 204 -15.73 34.01 -21.02
N VAL A 205 -14.83 34.31 -21.94
CA VAL A 205 -14.07 35.59 -21.92
C VAL A 205 -15.03 36.77 -22.07
N ASP A 206 -15.89 36.73 -23.09
CA ASP A 206 -16.85 37.81 -23.37
C ASP A 206 -17.81 38.01 -22.19
N ALA A 207 -18.31 36.92 -21.62
CA ALA A 207 -19.22 36.97 -20.46
C ALA A 207 -18.53 37.59 -19.24
N PHE A 208 -17.28 37.19 -18.92
CA PHE A 208 -16.56 37.76 -17.78
C PHE A 208 -16.17 39.21 -18.00
N VAL A 209 -15.77 39.62 -19.21
CA VAL A 209 -15.42 41.00 -19.54
C VAL A 209 -16.66 41.89 -19.44
N ALA A 210 -17.82 41.41 -19.86
CA ALA A 210 -19.07 42.14 -19.80
C ALA A 210 -19.72 42.24 -18.40
N ASP A 211 -19.37 41.33 -17.48
CA ASP A 211 -19.89 41.31 -16.11
C ASP A 211 -19.36 42.48 -15.27
N GLY A 212 -20.10 43.57 -15.16
CA GLY A 212 -19.73 44.74 -14.35
C GLY A 212 -20.04 44.61 -12.86
N SER A 213 -20.43 43.44 -12.35
CA SER A 213 -20.73 43.24 -10.94
C SER A 213 -19.46 43.29 -10.07
N ALA A 214 -19.60 43.76 -8.83
CA ALA A 214 -18.46 43.89 -7.89
C ALA A 214 -17.87 42.51 -7.50
N ASP A 215 -18.65 41.46 -7.61
CA ASP A 215 -18.30 40.06 -7.27
C ASP A 215 -18.04 39.19 -8.50
N ALA A 216 -17.79 39.80 -9.68
CA ALA A 216 -17.54 39.04 -10.92
C ALA A 216 -16.36 38.08 -10.83
N TYR A 217 -15.30 38.47 -10.12
CA TYR A 217 -14.12 37.63 -9.93
C TYR A 217 -14.43 36.42 -9.03
N GLU A 218 -15.11 36.63 -7.93
CA GLU A 218 -15.54 35.58 -7.00
C GLU A 218 -16.51 34.57 -7.67
N LYS A 219 -17.43 35.07 -8.50
CA LYS A 219 -18.32 34.22 -9.31
C LYS A 219 -17.53 33.36 -10.30
N LEU A 220 -16.53 33.94 -10.96
CA LEU A 220 -15.64 33.21 -11.86
C LEU A 220 -14.88 32.10 -11.11
N VAL A 221 -14.29 32.41 -9.95
CA VAL A 221 -13.61 31.43 -9.09
C VAL A 221 -14.56 30.30 -8.69
N ALA A 222 -15.75 30.63 -8.18
CA ALA A 222 -16.74 29.64 -7.75
C ALA A 222 -17.14 28.70 -8.91
N ARG A 223 -17.37 29.26 -10.11
CA ARG A 223 -17.71 28.48 -11.31
C ARG A 223 -16.59 27.51 -11.70
N LEU A 224 -15.33 27.99 -11.72
CA LEU A 224 -14.19 27.17 -12.10
C LEU A 224 -13.90 26.07 -11.08
N LEU A 225 -14.06 26.32 -9.79
CA LEU A 225 -13.95 25.31 -8.73
C LEU A 225 -15.03 24.23 -8.80
N GLN A 226 -16.18 24.52 -9.42
CA GLN A 226 -17.26 23.54 -9.66
C GLN A 226 -17.11 22.80 -10.99
N SER A 227 -16.14 23.16 -11.82
CA SER A 227 -15.87 22.48 -13.07
C SER A 227 -15.28 21.08 -12.82
N PRO A 228 -15.72 20.05 -13.55
CA PRO A 228 -15.08 18.72 -13.45
C PRO A 228 -13.59 18.75 -13.80
N HIS A 229 -13.17 19.69 -14.64
CA HIS A 229 -11.76 19.88 -15.01
C HIS A 229 -10.88 20.40 -13.86
N HIS A 230 -11.49 20.94 -12.78
CA HIS A 230 -10.74 21.28 -11.58
C HIS A 230 -10.12 20.03 -10.93
N GLY A 231 -10.90 18.98 -10.75
CA GLY A 231 -10.40 17.72 -10.21
C GLY A 231 -9.38 17.07 -11.15
N GLU A 232 -9.57 17.16 -12.47
CA GLU A 232 -8.60 16.62 -13.44
C GLU A 232 -7.24 17.32 -13.32
N GLU A 233 -7.21 18.66 -13.22
CA GLU A 233 -5.98 19.43 -13.06
C GLU A 233 -5.29 19.14 -11.72
N MET A 234 -6.04 19.10 -10.62
CA MET A 234 -5.49 18.75 -9.31
C MET A 234 -4.99 17.31 -9.26
N ALA A 235 -5.74 16.38 -9.85
CA ALA A 235 -5.38 14.97 -9.91
C ALA A 235 -4.07 14.72 -10.67
N ARG A 236 -3.79 15.49 -11.72
CA ARG A 236 -2.55 15.38 -12.51
C ARG A 236 -1.31 15.48 -11.61
N HIS A 237 -1.28 16.46 -10.72
CA HIS A 237 -0.16 16.65 -9.79
C HIS A 237 -0.07 15.53 -8.74
N TRP A 238 -1.23 15.04 -8.27
CA TRP A 238 -1.24 13.94 -7.31
C TRP A 238 -0.83 12.62 -7.94
N LEU A 239 -1.29 12.34 -9.16
CA LEU A 239 -0.97 11.10 -9.88
C LEU A 239 0.52 11.01 -10.23
N ASP A 240 1.20 12.14 -10.48
CA ASP A 240 2.65 12.18 -10.60
C ASP A 240 3.34 11.75 -9.29
N ASN A 241 2.87 12.26 -8.14
CA ASN A 241 3.39 11.83 -6.84
C ASN A 241 3.09 10.35 -6.55
N ALA A 242 1.95 9.86 -6.98
CA ALA A 242 1.56 8.46 -6.84
C ALA A 242 2.29 7.54 -7.83
N ARG A 243 3.01 8.06 -8.81
CA ARG A 243 3.67 7.33 -9.89
C ARG A 243 2.67 6.55 -10.77
N TYR A 244 1.46 7.08 -10.93
CA TYR A 244 0.42 6.44 -11.74
C TYR A 244 0.89 6.23 -13.18
N GLY A 245 0.59 5.07 -13.73
CA GLY A 245 0.79 4.74 -15.14
C GLY A 245 -0.16 3.63 -15.58
N ASP A 246 -0.51 3.66 -16.87
CA ASP A 246 -1.40 2.67 -17.50
C ASP A 246 -0.63 1.44 -18.02
N THR A 247 0.66 1.31 -17.64
CA THR A 247 1.54 0.19 -17.97
C THR A 247 2.27 -0.32 -16.74
N HIS A 248 2.87 -1.51 -16.85
CA HIS A 248 3.65 -2.11 -15.76
C HIS A 248 5.01 -1.44 -15.53
N GLY A 249 5.53 -0.70 -16.51
CA GLY A 249 6.72 0.13 -16.40
C GLY A 249 8.06 -0.59 -16.64
N LEU A 250 8.10 -1.92 -16.56
CA LEU A 250 9.32 -2.72 -16.74
C LEU A 250 9.11 -3.87 -17.73
N HIS A 251 10.21 -4.44 -18.23
CA HIS A 251 10.27 -5.56 -19.17
C HIS A 251 9.49 -5.26 -20.46
N LEU A 252 8.37 -5.96 -20.72
CA LEU A 252 7.53 -5.75 -21.90
C LEU A 252 6.72 -4.45 -21.84
N ASP A 253 6.67 -3.83 -20.68
CA ASP A 253 5.90 -2.60 -20.41
C ASP A 253 4.44 -2.67 -20.92
N ASN A 254 3.81 -3.83 -20.74
CA ASN A 254 2.46 -4.06 -21.21
C ASN A 254 1.42 -3.32 -20.37
N GLU A 255 0.26 -3.12 -20.96
CA GLU A 255 -0.86 -2.39 -20.37
C GLU A 255 -1.31 -2.94 -19.02
N ARG A 256 -1.68 -2.04 -18.11
CA ARG A 256 -2.22 -2.31 -16.78
C ARG A 256 -3.51 -1.53 -16.54
N GLU A 257 -4.54 -2.19 -16.08
CA GLU A 257 -5.84 -1.56 -15.79
C GLU A 257 -5.89 -1.03 -14.34
N MET A 258 -5.60 0.27 -14.17
CA MET A 258 -5.69 0.97 -12.88
C MET A 258 -6.49 2.27 -12.96
N TRP A 259 -7.19 2.52 -14.06
CA TRP A 259 -7.89 3.76 -14.34
C TRP A 259 -8.93 4.14 -13.28
N LEU A 260 -9.53 3.17 -12.58
CA LEU A 260 -10.46 3.45 -11.47
C LEU A 260 -9.82 4.24 -10.34
N TYR A 261 -8.54 3.99 -10.02
CA TYR A 261 -7.81 4.79 -9.04
C TYR A 261 -7.61 6.24 -9.52
N ARG A 262 -7.23 6.44 -10.78
CA ARG A 262 -7.13 7.78 -11.37
C ARG A 262 -8.46 8.53 -11.26
N ASP A 263 -9.55 7.89 -11.65
CA ASP A 263 -10.88 8.49 -11.63
C ASP A 263 -11.36 8.78 -10.19
N TRP A 264 -10.99 7.92 -9.24
CA TRP A 264 -11.22 8.16 -7.81
C TRP A 264 -10.48 9.43 -7.32
N VAL A 265 -9.22 9.62 -7.73
CA VAL A 265 -8.43 10.82 -7.38
C VAL A 265 -9.10 12.07 -7.94
N VAL A 266 -9.50 12.07 -9.21
CA VAL A 266 -10.25 13.18 -9.84
C VAL A 266 -11.51 13.50 -9.06
N LYS A 267 -12.31 12.49 -8.74
CA LYS A 267 -13.54 12.63 -7.95
C LYS A 267 -13.26 13.21 -6.57
N ALA A 268 -12.25 12.70 -5.86
CA ALA A 268 -11.89 13.15 -4.53
C ALA A 268 -11.54 14.65 -4.49
N PHE A 269 -10.85 15.17 -5.51
CA PHE A 269 -10.57 16.60 -5.64
C PHE A 269 -11.82 17.40 -5.97
N ASN A 270 -12.68 16.93 -6.89
CA ASN A 270 -13.93 17.61 -7.23
C ASN A 270 -14.91 17.68 -6.05
N GLU A 271 -14.92 16.66 -5.21
CA GLU A 271 -15.75 16.60 -3.99
C GLU A 271 -15.09 17.30 -2.78
N ASN A 272 -13.88 17.83 -2.97
CA ASN A 272 -13.08 18.44 -1.90
C ASN A 272 -12.98 17.53 -0.67
N LEU A 273 -12.66 16.23 -0.91
CA LEU A 273 -12.54 15.24 0.15
C LEU A 273 -11.51 15.72 1.20
N PRO A 274 -11.85 15.73 2.51
CA PRO A 274 -10.93 16.14 3.55
C PRO A 274 -9.59 15.40 3.47
N PHE A 275 -8.47 16.11 3.63
CA PHE A 275 -7.13 15.57 3.39
C PHE A 275 -6.78 14.38 4.29
N ASP A 276 -7.28 14.33 5.51
CA ASP A 276 -7.13 13.21 6.43
C ASP A 276 -7.84 11.95 5.89
N GLN A 277 -9.06 12.08 5.35
CA GLN A 277 -9.78 10.98 4.71
C GLN A 277 -9.12 10.56 3.39
N PHE A 278 -8.72 11.53 2.57
CA PHE A 278 -7.98 11.28 1.33
C PHE A 278 -6.69 10.48 1.60
N THR A 279 -5.97 10.81 2.66
CA THR A 279 -4.77 10.09 3.10
C THR A 279 -5.10 8.68 3.60
N MET A 280 -6.05 8.56 4.51
CA MET A 280 -6.42 7.30 5.14
C MET A 280 -6.93 6.27 4.11
N PHE A 281 -7.75 6.71 3.16
CA PHE A 281 -8.31 5.81 2.14
C PHE A 281 -7.23 5.28 1.19
N GLN A 282 -6.23 6.09 0.85
CA GLN A 282 -5.15 5.65 -0.04
C GLN A 282 -4.13 4.73 0.63
N ILE A 283 -3.87 4.91 1.92
CA ILE A 283 -2.87 4.11 2.65
C ILE A 283 -3.50 2.83 3.21
N ALA A 284 -4.73 2.88 3.71
CA ALA A 284 -5.35 1.82 4.50
C ALA A 284 -6.88 1.69 4.27
N GLY A 285 -7.38 2.12 3.12
CA GLY A 285 -8.82 2.12 2.83
C GLY A 285 -9.46 0.74 2.87
N ASP A 286 -8.74 -0.29 2.43
CA ASP A 286 -9.16 -1.69 2.45
C ASP A 286 -9.17 -2.32 3.86
N LEU A 287 -8.46 -1.73 4.81
CA LEU A 287 -8.37 -2.19 6.20
C LEU A 287 -9.45 -1.57 7.10
N LEU A 288 -10.23 -0.63 6.59
CA LEU A 288 -11.30 0.01 7.37
C LEU A 288 -12.43 -0.98 7.67
N PRO A 289 -13.10 -0.88 8.83
CA PRO A 289 -14.25 -1.70 9.12
C PRO A 289 -15.36 -1.50 8.05
N ASN A 290 -15.83 -2.59 7.45
CA ASN A 290 -16.81 -2.56 6.36
C ASN A 290 -16.39 -1.69 5.17
N ALA A 291 -15.11 -1.77 4.78
CA ALA A 291 -14.53 -0.97 3.71
C ALA A 291 -15.39 -0.96 2.44
N THR A 292 -15.76 0.23 1.98
CA THR A 292 -16.53 0.42 0.76
C THR A 292 -15.70 0.15 -0.49
N THR A 293 -16.35 -0.01 -1.64
CA THR A 293 -15.68 -0.14 -2.94
C THR A 293 -14.78 1.07 -3.23
N GLU A 294 -15.23 2.28 -2.95
CA GLU A 294 -14.48 3.53 -3.13
C GLU A 294 -13.20 3.54 -2.26
N GLN A 295 -13.29 3.12 -1.00
CA GLN A 295 -12.14 3.02 -0.10
C GLN A 295 -11.11 1.98 -0.57
N LYS A 296 -11.58 0.87 -1.16
CA LYS A 296 -10.69 -0.14 -1.75
C LYS A 296 -10.03 0.37 -3.04
N ILE A 297 -10.75 1.10 -3.89
CA ILE A 297 -10.21 1.72 -5.11
C ILE A 297 -9.09 2.71 -4.75
N ALA A 298 -9.28 3.49 -3.69
CA ALA A 298 -8.29 4.46 -3.21
C ALA A 298 -6.92 3.81 -2.90
N THR A 299 -6.90 2.57 -2.40
CA THR A 299 -5.64 1.84 -2.11
C THR A 299 -4.82 1.52 -3.37
N GLY A 300 -5.34 1.82 -4.56
CA GLY A 300 -4.60 1.80 -5.81
C GLY A 300 -3.31 2.62 -5.78
N PHE A 301 -3.19 3.63 -4.90
CA PHE A 301 -1.94 4.33 -4.63
C PHE A 301 -0.77 3.37 -4.37
N SER A 302 -0.97 2.39 -3.51
CA SER A 302 0.05 1.38 -3.17
C SER A 302 0.34 0.39 -4.30
N ARG A 303 -0.47 0.38 -5.37
CA ARG A 303 -0.32 -0.48 -6.54
C ARG A 303 0.30 0.24 -7.75
N CYS A 304 0.61 1.53 -7.65
CA CYS A 304 1.23 2.32 -8.72
C CYS A 304 2.73 2.06 -8.91
N ASN A 305 3.36 1.23 -8.08
CA ASN A 305 4.76 0.84 -8.31
C ASN A 305 4.92 0.09 -9.65
N VAL A 306 6.08 0.20 -10.26
CA VAL A 306 6.44 -0.59 -11.44
C VAL A 306 6.55 -2.07 -11.07
N THR A 307 6.17 -2.94 -12.01
CA THR A 307 6.20 -4.40 -11.85
C THR A 307 6.81 -5.07 -13.07
N THR A 308 7.15 -6.35 -12.98
CA THR A 308 7.80 -7.09 -14.06
C THR A 308 7.47 -8.57 -14.00
N SER A 309 7.55 -9.22 -15.17
CA SER A 309 7.61 -10.68 -15.31
C SER A 309 8.82 -11.09 -16.14
N GLU A 310 9.92 -10.34 -16.03
CA GLU A 310 11.16 -10.64 -16.76
C GLU A 310 11.76 -11.98 -16.31
N GLY A 311 12.17 -12.80 -17.29
CA GLY A 311 12.83 -14.08 -17.03
C GLY A 311 14.14 -13.90 -16.26
N GLY A 312 14.34 -14.70 -15.22
CA GLY A 312 15.50 -14.61 -14.33
C GLY A 312 15.32 -13.69 -13.12
N SER A 313 14.22 -12.95 -13.03
CA SER A 313 13.87 -12.20 -11.82
C SER A 313 13.56 -13.13 -10.66
N ILE A 314 13.87 -12.68 -9.44
CA ILE A 314 13.64 -13.45 -8.21
C ILE A 314 12.42 -12.87 -7.48
N ASN A 315 11.38 -13.71 -7.26
CA ASN A 315 10.12 -13.29 -6.66
C ASN A 315 10.30 -12.51 -5.33
N ASP A 316 11.11 -13.03 -4.43
CA ASP A 316 11.30 -12.44 -3.09
C ASP A 316 12.04 -11.10 -3.18
N GLU A 317 12.97 -10.96 -4.13
CA GLU A 317 13.62 -9.68 -4.42
C GLU A 317 12.63 -8.64 -4.94
N LEU A 318 11.73 -9.03 -5.84
CA LEU A 318 10.71 -8.14 -6.37
C LEU A 318 9.76 -7.66 -5.25
N LEU A 319 9.27 -8.56 -4.41
CA LEU A 319 8.41 -8.22 -3.27
C LEU A 319 9.11 -7.25 -2.30
N PHE A 320 10.39 -7.50 -2.01
CA PHE A 320 11.22 -6.61 -1.20
C PHE A 320 11.34 -5.22 -1.84
N ARG A 321 11.63 -5.15 -3.15
CA ARG A 321 11.73 -3.87 -3.88
C ARG A 321 10.42 -3.11 -3.92
N TYR A 322 9.29 -3.80 -4.09
CA TYR A 322 7.96 -3.17 -4.10
C TYR A 322 7.60 -2.57 -2.75
N ALA A 323 7.91 -3.25 -1.64
CA ALA A 323 7.69 -2.71 -0.31
C ALA A 323 8.61 -1.50 -0.01
N ILE A 324 9.87 -1.52 -0.47
CA ILE A 324 10.77 -0.35 -0.42
C ILE A 324 10.17 0.83 -1.18
N ASP A 325 9.73 0.60 -2.41
CA ASP A 325 9.20 1.65 -3.27
C ASP A 325 7.93 2.29 -2.68
N ARG A 326 7.00 1.48 -2.17
CA ARG A 326 5.80 1.95 -1.47
C ARG A 326 6.13 2.80 -0.25
N THR A 327 7.08 2.35 0.56
CA THR A 327 7.56 3.09 1.74
C THR A 327 8.18 4.42 1.35
N ALA A 328 9.08 4.42 0.38
CA ALA A 328 9.74 5.62 -0.11
C ALA A 328 8.74 6.60 -0.73
N THR A 329 7.77 6.12 -1.48
CA THR A 329 6.73 6.96 -2.07
C THR A 329 5.81 7.56 -1.02
N MET A 330 5.41 6.79 -0.02
CA MET A 330 4.59 7.29 1.09
C MET A 330 5.34 8.40 1.85
N THR A 331 6.63 8.21 2.17
CA THR A 331 7.43 9.25 2.84
C THR A 331 7.61 10.48 1.97
N ASN A 332 7.75 10.33 0.65
CA ASN A 332 7.85 11.45 -0.27
C ASN A 332 6.52 12.20 -0.41
N ALA A 333 5.42 11.50 -0.70
CA ALA A 333 4.13 12.12 -1.00
C ALA A 333 3.49 12.82 0.21
N TRP A 334 3.55 12.24 1.41
CA TRP A 334 2.91 12.80 2.60
C TRP A 334 3.83 13.49 3.57
N MET A 335 5.09 13.07 3.66
CA MET A 335 6.03 13.63 4.63
C MET A 335 7.01 14.63 4.00
N GLY A 336 7.11 14.70 2.66
CA GLY A 336 8.08 15.52 1.96
C GLY A 336 9.52 15.09 2.22
N LEU A 337 9.76 13.82 2.55
CA LEU A 337 11.07 13.27 2.91
C LEU A 337 11.59 12.32 1.83
N THR A 338 12.88 12.33 1.58
CA THR A 338 13.54 11.42 0.63
C THR A 338 13.85 10.07 1.30
N GLY A 339 12.80 9.36 1.75
CA GLY A 339 12.91 8.14 2.54
C GLY A 339 13.80 7.05 1.95
N GLN A 340 13.91 6.98 0.61
CA GLN A 340 14.72 5.96 -0.08
C GLN A 340 16.20 5.96 0.33
N CYS A 341 16.77 7.08 0.75
CA CYS A 341 18.14 7.13 1.26
C CYS A 341 18.31 6.27 2.52
N ALA A 342 17.24 6.09 3.30
CA ALA A 342 17.26 5.32 4.54
C ALA A 342 17.21 3.79 4.34
N VAL A 343 17.15 3.31 3.11
CA VAL A 343 17.21 1.87 2.77
C VAL A 343 18.52 1.24 3.19
N CYS A 344 19.65 1.96 3.04
CA CYS A 344 20.99 1.43 3.33
C CYS A 344 21.62 1.98 4.63
N HIS A 345 21.23 3.19 5.05
CA HIS A 345 21.77 3.87 6.23
C HIS A 345 20.79 4.93 6.72
N SER A 346 20.92 5.39 7.96
CA SER A 346 20.11 6.53 8.44
C SER A 346 20.26 7.74 7.53
N HIS A 347 19.14 8.43 7.23
CA HIS A 347 19.15 9.57 6.32
C HIS A 347 20.12 10.66 6.82
N LYS A 348 20.86 11.27 5.90
CA LYS A 348 21.91 12.22 6.26
C LYS A 348 21.37 13.52 6.85
N PHE A 349 20.24 14.01 6.34
CA PHE A 349 19.68 15.32 6.68
C PHE A 349 18.29 15.23 7.32
N ASP A 350 17.44 14.33 6.80
CA ASP A 350 16.08 14.14 7.28
C ASP A 350 16.05 13.25 8.53
N PRO A 351 15.12 13.47 9.46
CA PRO A 351 15.05 12.72 10.70
C PRO A 351 14.41 11.33 10.50
N ILE A 352 14.94 10.54 9.58
CA ILE A 352 14.56 9.15 9.36
C ILE A 352 15.80 8.27 9.57
N SER A 353 15.80 7.48 10.62
CA SER A 353 16.80 6.45 10.83
C SER A 353 16.53 5.23 9.93
N HIS A 354 17.56 4.45 9.68
CA HIS A 354 17.45 3.16 9.01
C HIS A 354 16.41 2.24 9.66
N LYS A 355 16.36 2.19 11.00
CA LYS A 355 15.39 1.41 11.76
C LYS A 355 13.94 1.90 11.52
N GLU A 356 13.71 3.21 11.54
CA GLU A 356 12.37 3.79 11.32
C GLU A 356 11.89 3.52 9.90
N PHE A 357 12.76 3.60 8.90
CA PHE A 357 12.42 3.23 7.54
C PHE A 357 11.90 1.79 7.45
N TYR A 358 12.61 0.82 8.04
CA TYR A 358 12.17 -0.58 8.03
C TYR A 358 10.96 -0.85 8.95
N SER A 359 10.73 -0.01 9.93
CA SER A 359 9.47 -0.03 10.69
C SER A 359 8.28 0.38 9.83
N LEU A 360 8.43 1.42 8.98
CA LEU A 360 7.42 1.79 7.97
C LEU A 360 7.28 0.74 6.87
N TYR A 361 8.40 0.21 6.37
CA TYR A 361 8.44 -0.88 5.40
C TYR A 361 7.59 -2.09 5.82
N SER A 362 7.58 -2.42 7.11
CA SER A 362 6.85 -3.58 7.62
C SER A 362 5.34 -3.53 7.34
N PHE A 363 4.74 -2.35 7.19
CA PHE A 363 3.33 -2.19 6.83
C PHE A 363 3.03 -2.61 5.38
N PHE A 364 4.03 -2.52 4.49
CA PHE A 364 3.89 -2.86 3.08
C PHE A 364 4.44 -4.25 2.72
N ASN A 365 5.19 -4.88 3.62
CA ASN A 365 5.85 -6.17 3.38
C ASN A 365 4.87 -7.35 3.35
N SER A 366 3.68 -7.19 3.93
CA SER A 366 2.64 -8.23 3.97
C SER A 366 1.56 -8.05 2.90
N ALA A 367 1.79 -7.21 1.89
CA ALA A 367 0.86 -7.02 0.78
C ALA A 367 0.67 -8.34 0.00
N ALA A 368 -0.57 -8.58 -0.45
CA ALA A 368 -0.96 -9.86 -1.03
C ALA A 368 -0.65 -9.97 -2.54
N ASP A 369 -0.13 -8.92 -3.16
CA ASP A 369 0.21 -8.95 -4.58
C ASP A 369 1.45 -9.83 -4.84
N PRO A 370 1.51 -10.51 -6.00
CA PRO A 370 2.64 -11.35 -6.38
C PRO A 370 3.85 -10.51 -6.79
N GLY A 371 5.06 -11.07 -6.74
CA GLY A 371 6.26 -10.42 -7.27
C GLY A 371 6.22 -10.28 -8.80
N PHE A 372 5.67 -11.28 -9.49
CA PHE A 372 5.49 -11.24 -10.95
C PHE A 372 4.08 -10.77 -11.32
N ASP A 373 3.98 -9.84 -12.27
CA ASP A 373 2.70 -9.35 -12.80
C ASP A 373 2.02 -10.31 -13.78
N GLY A 374 2.73 -11.33 -14.25
CA GLY A 374 2.23 -12.33 -15.20
C GLY A 374 2.03 -11.79 -16.61
N ASN A 375 2.55 -10.59 -16.93
CA ASN A 375 2.30 -9.86 -18.17
C ASN A 375 0.79 -9.70 -18.46
N THR A 376 -0.04 -9.61 -17.42
CA THR A 376 -1.48 -9.48 -17.53
C THR A 376 -1.92 -8.05 -17.27
N ARG A 377 -3.01 -7.62 -17.92
CA ARG A 377 -3.61 -6.29 -17.67
C ARG A 377 -4.13 -6.14 -16.22
N ARG A 378 -4.47 -7.26 -15.56
CA ARG A 378 -5.08 -7.33 -14.22
C ARG A 378 -4.32 -8.29 -13.33
N THR A 379 -3.33 -7.78 -12.63
CA THR A 379 -2.56 -8.57 -11.66
C THR A 379 -3.37 -8.77 -10.38
N ALA A 380 -3.50 -10.00 -9.92
CA ALA A 380 -4.18 -10.31 -8.66
C ALA A 380 -3.42 -9.72 -7.44
N PRO A 381 -4.12 -9.40 -6.33
CA PRO A 381 -5.57 -9.38 -6.17
C PRO A 381 -6.20 -8.21 -6.95
N ALA A 382 -7.30 -8.44 -7.65
CA ALA A 382 -7.99 -7.43 -8.44
C ALA A 382 -9.46 -7.33 -8.02
N LEU A 383 -9.98 -6.12 -7.94
CA LEU A 383 -11.38 -5.84 -7.69
C LEU A 383 -12.04 -5.46 -9.01
N GLN A 384 -13.03 -6.24 -9.41
CA GLN A 384 -13.88 -5.88 -10.55
C GLN A 384 -15.02 -4.98 -10.06
N VAL A 385 -15.16 -3.82 -10.69
CA VAL A 385 -16.17 -2.82 -10.34
C VAL A 385 -16.97 -2.49 -11.58
N LYS A 386 -18.28 -2.57 -11.46
CA LYS A 386 -19.20 -2.12 -12.52
C LYS A 386 -19.32 -0.60 -12.46
N THR A 387 -19.31 0.05 -13.60
CA THR A 387 -19.70 1.46 -13.69
C THR A 387 -21.21 1.60 -13.50
N PRO A 388 -21.74 2.77 -13.10
CA PRO A 388 -23.19 2.98 -12.98
C PRO A 388 -23.96 2.59 -14.26
N SER A 389 -23.43 2.93 -15.43
CA SER A 389 -24.04 2.54 -16.72
C SER A 389 -24.03 1.03 -16.96
N GLN A 390 -23.00 0.33 -16.51
CA GLN A 390 -22.95 -1.14 -16.57
C GLN A 390 -23.93 -1.76 -15.58
N GLU A 391 -24.11 -1.18 -14.39
CA GLU A 391 -25.10 -1.65 -13.41
C GLU A 391 -26.53 -1.48 -13.97
N GLU A 392 -26.83 -0.34 -14.57
CA GLU A 392 -28.13 -0.11 -15.24
C GLU A 392 -28.36 -1.10 -16.39
N LEU A 393 -27.35 -1.35 -17.22
CA LEU A 393 -27.42 -2.31 -18.31
C LEU A 393 -27.63 -3.74 -17.79
N HIS A 394 -26.89 -4.18 -16.77
CA HIS A 394 -27.09 -5.46 -16.13
C HIS A 394 -28.51 -5.61 -15.59
N ALA A 395 -28.98 -4.63 -14.83
CA ALA A 395 -30.34 -4.65 -14.30
C ALA A 395 -31.41 -4.68 -15.40
N ALA A 396 -31.16 -4.09 -16.57
CA ALA A 396 -32.06 -4.18 -17.72
C ALA A 396 -32.04 -5.61 -18.32
N ILE A 397 -30.87 -6.20 -18.50
CA ILE A 397 -30.70 -7.55 -19.01
C ILE A 397 -31.33 -8.59 -18.05
N ASP A 398 -31.07 -8.47 -16.74
CA ASP A 398 -31.65 -9.35 -15.72
C ASP A 398 -33.17 -9.32 -15.76
N ARG A 399 -33.79 -8.12 -15.94
CA ARG A 399 -35.25 -7.99 -16.12
C ARG A 399 -35.75 -8.65 -17.39
N GLU A 400 -34.97 -8.65 -18.45
CA GLU A 400 -35.32 -9.33 -19.70
C GLU A 400 -35.19 -10.85 -19.60
N ILE A 401 -34.19 -11.35 -18.86
CA ILE A 401 -33.91 -12.79 -18.67
C ILE A 401 -34.90 -13.43 -17.69
N ALA A 402 -35.25 -12.76 -16.60
CA ALA A 402 -36.09 -13.32 -15.54
C ALA A 402 -37.39 -14.07 -16.00
N PRO A 403 -38.15 -13.59 -17.00
CA PRO A 403 -39.31 -14.34 -17.48
C PRO A 403 -38.95 -15.65 -18.19
N TYR A 404 -37.77 -15.72 -18.82
CA TYR A 404 -37.31 -16.95 -19.48
C TYR A 404 -36.79 -17.96 -18.46
N GLU A 405 -36.06 -17.54 -17.43
CA GLU A 405 -35.64 -18.37 -16.31
C GLU A 405 -36.86 -18.97 -15.61
N LYS A 406 -37.86 -18.14 -15.30
CA LYS A 406 -39.10 -18.62 -14.71
C LYS A 406 -39.84 -19.64 -15.62
N ALA A 407 -39.91 -19.38 -16.92
CA ALA A 407 -40.54 -20.31 -17.87
C ALA A 407 -39.73 -21.63 -17.97
N LEU A 408 -38.42 -21.58 -17.87
CA LEU A 408 -37.56 -22.74 -17.83
C LEU A 408 -37.81 -23.57 -16.57
N ASP A 409 -37.83 -22.92 -15.39
CA ASP A 409 -38.09 -23.59 -14.12
C ASP A 409 -39.48 -24.26 -14.11
N GLU A 410 -40.49 -23.58 -14.64
CA GLU A 410 -41.84 -24.13 -14.79
C GLU A 410 -41.87 -25.35 -15.75
N ALA A 411 -41.10 -25.29 -16.85
CA ALA A 411 -41.00 -26.39 -17.81
C ALA A 411 -40.25 -27.60 -17.21
N VAL A 412 -39.15 -27.35 -16.47
CA VAL A 412 -38.40 -28.37 -15.76
C VAL A 412 -39.29 -29.05 -14.71
N ALA A 413 -40.01 -28.28 -13.91
CA ALA A 413 -40.95 -28.81 -12.93
C ALA A 413 -42.06 -29.66 -13.57
N ALA A 414 -42.63 -29.18 -14.70
CA ALA A 414 -43.67 -29.89 -15.45
C ALA A 414 -43.15 -31.18 -16.11
N ALA A 415 -41.87 -31.24 -16.49
CA ALA A 415 -41.23 -32.41 -17.05
C ALA A 415 -40.98 -33.51 -16.01
N GLY A 416 -41.12 -33.17 -14.70
CA GLY A 416 -40.78 -34.13 -13.61
C GLY A 416 -39.29 -34.51 -13.57
N TYR A 417 -38.43 -33.58 -14.05
CA TYR A 417 -36.99 -33.77 -14.03
C TYR A 417 -36.48 -33.93 -12.59
N VAL A 418 -35.81 -35.04 -12.33
CA VAL A 418 -35.04 -35.24 -11.10
C VAL A 418 -33.58 -35.20 -11.50
N ASP A 419 -32.82 -34.30 -10.87
CA ASP A 419 -31.40 -34.20 -11.14
C ASP A 419 -30.72 -35.52 -10.77
N PRO A 420 -29.99 -36.18 -11.70
CA PRO A 420 -29.26 -37.41 -11.37
C PRO A 420 -28.25 -37.23 -10.22
N ALA A 421 -27.79 -36.00 -9.97
CA ALA A 421 -26.92 -35.66 -8.82
C ALA A 421 -27.68 -35.72 -7.48
N ASP A 422 -29.00 -35.67 -7.48
CA ASP A 422 -29.86 -35.80 -6.29
C ASP A 422 -30.28 -37.25 -6.04
N GLU A 423 -29.94 -38.20 -6.92
CA GLU A 423 -30.21 -39.62 -6.68
C GLU A 423 -29.35 -40.12 -5.51
N VAL A 424 -30.03 -40.61 -4.49
CA VAL A 424 -29.40 -41.22 -3.33
C VAL A 424 -28.77 -42.53 -3.76
N THR A 425 -27.47 -42.69 -3.51
CA THR A 425 -26.81 -43.99 -3.79
C THR A 425 -27.43 -45.10 -2.96
N PRO A 426 -27.43 -46.36 -3.46
CA PRO A 426 -28.00 -47.53 -2.74
C PRO A 426 -27.44 -47.75 -1.33
N SER A 427 -26.36 -47.03 -0.96
CA SER A 427 -25.71 -47.08 0.36
C SER A 427 -26.31 -46.12 1.40
N GLY A 428 -27.32 -45.32 1.07
CA GLY A 428 -27.84 -44.28 1.97
C GLY A 428 -26.89 -43.10 2.15
N ARG A 429 -26.10 -42.79 1.13
CA ARG A 429 -25.15 -41.69 1.11
C ARG A 429 -25.31 -40.88 -0.19
N ARG A 430 -25.30 -39.59 -0.07
CA ARG A 430 -25.31 -38.64 -1.20
C ARG A 430 -23.88 -38.28 -1.57
N GLU A 431 -23.53 -38.41 -2.84
CA GLU A 431 -22.23 -38.07 -3.37
C GLU A 431 -22.30 -36.76 -4.19
N THR A 432 -21.33 -35.88 -3.97
CA THR A 432 -21.13 -34.66 -4.75
C THR A 432 -19.77 -34.73 -5.41
N LEU A 433 -19.76 -34.79 -6.74
CA LEU A 433 -18.52 -34.88 -7.53
C LEU A 433 -17.94 -33.51 -7.79
N TRP A 434 -16.64 -33.35 -7.62
CA TRP A 434 -15.91 -32.14 -7.91
C TRP A 434 -15.09 -32.25 -9.20
N LEU A 435 -14.67 -33.44 -9.53
CA LEU A 435 -13.93 -33.77 -10.74
C LEU A 435 -14.42 -35.12 -11.23
N ALA A 436 -14.97 -35.20 -12.44
CA ALA A 436 -15.50 -36.43 -12.99
C ALA A 436 -15.06 -36.65 -14.45
N GLU A 437 -15.36 -35.75 -15.37
CA GLU A 437 -15.19 -35.98 -16.81
C GLU A 437 -14.19 -35.05 -17.49
N GLY A 438 -13.57 -34.16 -16.78
CA GLY A 438 -12.61 -33.18 -17.30
C GLY A 438 -12.18 -32.18 -16.26
N TRP A 439 -11.25 -31.30 -16.66
CA TRP A 439 -10.91 -30.15 -15.85
C TRP A 439 -12.02 -29.11 -15.96
N PRO A 440 -12.35 -28.38 -14.88
CA PRO A 440 -13.20 -27.21 -14.98
C PRO A 440 -12.69 -26.25 -16.04
N GLU A 441 -13.57 -25.61 -16.82
CA GLU A 441 -13.19 -24.70 -17.91
C GLU A 441 -12.23 -23.57 -17.48
N THR A 442 -12.36 -23.14 -16.22
CA THR A 442 -11.54 -22.08 -15.62
C THR A 442 -10.28 -22.59 -14.93
N ALA A 443 -10.05 -23.90 -14.88
CA ALA A 443 -8.91 -24.50 -14.19
C ALA A 443 -7.66 -24.54 -15.06
N VAL A 444 -6.53 -24.07 -14.51
CA VAL A 444 -5.23 -24.23 -15.14
C VAL A 444 -4.62 -25.56 -14.69
N ASN A 445 -4.54 -26.52 -15.62
CA ASN A 445 -3.83 -27.78 -15.40
C ASN A 445 -2.31 -27.53 -15.42
N ARG A 446 -1.62 -27.86 -14.32
CA ARG A 446 -0.16 -27.80 -14.22
C ARG A 446 0.37 -29.18 -13.90
N ALA A 447 0.78 -29.91 -14.94
CA ALA A 447 1.50 -31.16 -14.77
C ALA A 447 2.99 -30.89 -14.53
N SER A 448 3.59 -31.55 -13.53
CA SER A 448 5.04 -31.54 -13.36
C SER A 448 5.75 -32.39 -14.43
N PRO A 449 7.00 -32.08 -14.79
CA PRO A 449 7.79 -32.92 -15.70
C PRO A 449 7.95 -34.37 -15.14
N GLY A 450 7.91 -35.34 -16.01
CA GLY A 450 8.18 -36.75 -15.65
C GLY A 450 7.09 -37.76 -15.95
N GLY A 451 6.00 -37.32 -16.58
CA GLY A 451 4.93 -38.23 -17.01
C GLY A 451 3.97 -37.60 -18.00
N THR A 452 3.07 -38.40 -18.52
CA THR A 452 1.93 -37.99 -19.34
C THR A 452 0.66 -37.99 -18.50
N VAL A 453 -0.18 -36.99 -18.68
CA VAL A 453 -1.44 -36.82 -17.96
C VAL A 453 -2.51 -36.41 -18.97
N ASN A 454 -3.43 -37.28 -19.30
CA ASN A 454 -4.45 -37.03 -20.31
C ASN A 454 -5.84 -37.49 -19.82
N TRP A 455 -6.87 -36.79 -20.29
CA TRP A 455 -8.24 -37.32 -20.20
C TRP A 455 -8.47 -38.29 -21.37
N ILE A 456 -8.84 -39.53 -21.05
CA ILE A 456 -9.13 -40.57 -22.05
C ILE A 456 -10.60 -40.95 -22.02
N GLU A 457 -11.15 -41.28 -23.18
CA GLU A 457 -12.51 -41.81 -23.34
C GLU A 457 -12.61 -43.23 -22.79
N ALA A 458 -13.78 -43.60 -22.28
CA ALA A 458 -14.06 -44.95 -21.86
C ALA A 458 -13.98 -45.94 -23.03
N THR A 459 -13.22 -46.99 -22.88
CA THR A 459 -13.12 -48.10 -23.84
C THR A 459 -13.27 -49.44 -23.12
N ALA A 460 -13.41 -50.54 -23.88
CA ALA A 460 -13.48 -51.88 -23.28
C ALA A 460 -12.23 -52.22 -22.44
N ASP A 461 -11.05 -51.74 -22.88
CA ASP A 461 -9.76 -51.93 -22.20
C ASP A 461 -9.46 -50.83 -21.15
N ALA A 462 -10.23 -49.77 -21.15
CA ALA A 462 -10.10 -48.62 -20.23
C ALA A 462 -11.50 -48.18 -19.76
N PRO A 463 -12.22 -49.01 -19.00
CA PRO A 463 -13.52 -48.61 -18.46
C PRO A 463 -13.35 -47.46 -17.48
N THR A 464 -14.36 -46.58 -17.38
CA THR A 464 -14.45 -45.55 -16.36
C THR A 464 -15.32 -46.02 -15.21
N GLN A 465 -15.18 -45.41 -14.04
CA GLN A 465 -16.01 -45.70 -12.88
C GLN A 465 -17.34 -44.94 -12.94
N ALA A 466 -17.28 -43.68 -13.39
CA ALA A 466 -18.44 -42.83 -13.60
C ALA A 466 -18.24 -41.95 -14.84
N GLY A 467 -19.32 -41.69 -15.58
CA GLY A 467 -19.23 -40.88 -16.79
C GLY A 467 -18.54 -41.59 -17.97
N GLY A 468 -18.05 -40.82 -18.92
CA GLY A 468 -17.45 -41.28 -20.17
C GLY A 468 -15.92 -41.13 -20.26
N ARG A 469 -15.26 -40.52 -19.28
CA ARG A 469 -13.83 -40.20 -19.32
C ARG A 469 -13.15 -40.36 -17.96
N CYS A 470 -11.86 -40.69 -17.97
CA CYS A 470 -11.03 -40.70 -16.77
C CYS A 470 -9.65 -40.06 -17.03
N LEU A 471 -8.98 -39.68 -15.96
CA LEU A 471 -7.63 -39.12 -16.00
C LEU A 471 -6.62 -40.25 -16.03
N ASP A 472 -5.88 -40.38 -17.10
CA ASP A 472 -4.84 -41.40 -17.31
C ASP A 472 -3.47 -40.80 -17.00
N ILE A 473 -2.76 -41.37 -16.04
CA ILE A 473 -1.45 -40.90 -15.58
C ILE A 473 -0.42 -41.99 -15.77
N VAL A 474 0.57 -41.74 -16.63
CA VAL A 474 1.73 -42.63 -16.80
C VAL A 474 2.98 -41.86 -16.38
N ALA A 475 3.68 -42.31 -15.35
CA ALA A 475 4.78 -41.59 -14.73
C ALA A 475 6.04 -42.47 -14.58
N THR A 476 7.17 -41.98 -15.08
CA THR A 476 8.50 -42.60 -14.86
C THR A 476 9.23 -41.99 -13.66
N THR A 477 8.84 -40.78 -13.26
CA THR A 477 9.26 -40.08 -12.06
C THR A 477 8.02 -39.50 -11.38
N PRO A 478 8.09 -39.09 -10.10
CA PRO A 478 6.92 -38.52 -9.43
C PRO A 478 6.29 -37.35 -10.20
N VAL A 479 4.98 -37.41 -10.38
CA VAL A 479 4.17 -36.46 -11.14
C VAL A 479 3.08 -35.86 -10.25
N GLN A 480 2.83 -34.56 -10.36
CA GLN A 480 1.70 -33.92 -9.74
C GLN A 480 0.90 -33.13 -10.79
N VAL A 481 -0.41 -33.23 -10.68
CA VAL A 481 -1.36 -32.41 -11.47
C VAL A 481 -2.23 -31.64 -10.51
N VAL A 482 -2.33 -30.32 -10.71
CA VAL A 482 -3.14 -29.45 -9.88
C VAL A 482 -4.11 -28.66 -10.74
N THR A 483 -5.33 -28.50 -10.24
CA THR A 483 -6.25 -27.48 -10.73
C THR A 483 -6.01 -26.20 -9.96
N THR A 484 -5.83 -25.08 -10.61
CA THR A 484 -5.70 -23.78 -9.94
C THR A 484 -6.84 -22.88 -10.37
N ASP A 485 -7.46 -22.25 -9.35
CA ASP A 485 -8.30 -21.06 -9.45
C ASP A 485 -9.33 -21.06 -10.59
N GLY A 486 -10.29 -21.96 -10.50
CA GLY A 486 -11.59 -21.76 -11.11
C GLY A 486 -12.57 -21.22 -10.07
N ASP A 487 -13.65 -20.63 -10.51
CA ASP A 487 -14.77 -20.19 -9.65
C ASP A 487 -15.45 -21.36 -8.90
N GLN A 488 -15.10 -22.58 -9.21
CA GLN A 488 -15.59 -23.78 -8.53
C GLN A 488 -14.86 -23.99 -7.21
N THR A 489 -15.39 -23.38 -6.18
CA THR A 489 -14.98 -23.65 -4.81
C THR A 489 -16.03 -24.56 -4.16
N PHE A 490 -15.58 -25.51 -3.36
CA PHE A 490 -16.48 -26.36 -2.58
C PHE A 490 -16.17 -26.23 -1.09
N THR A 491 -17.15 -26.58 -0.28
CA THR A 491 -17.05 -26.45 1.18
C THR A 491 -17.05 -27.83 1.80
N ILE A 492 -16.14 -28.09 2.75
CA ILE A 492 -16.10 -29.34 3.50
C ILE A 492 -17.39 -29.45 4.33
N PRO A 493 -18.17 -30.54 4.17
CA PRO A 493 -19.42 -30.72 4.90
C PRO A 493 -19.19 -31.05 6.39
N GLU A 494 -20.24 -30.90 7.20
CA GLU A 494 -20.18 -31.21 8.65
C GLU A 494 -19.94 -32.70 8.91
N LYS A 495 -20.47 -33.58 8.05
CA LYS A 495 -20.29 -35.04 8.10
C LYS A 495 -20.06 -35.54 6.70
N GLY A 496 -19.07 -36.40 6.50
CA GLY A 496 -18.81 -36.99 5.19
C GLY A 496 -17.39 -37.48 5.03
N GLU A 497 -17.14 -38.08 3.89
CA GLU A 497 -15.83 -38.59 3.48
C GLU A 497 -15.44 -37.95 2.16
N LEU A 498 -14.18 -37.55 2.05
CA LEU A 498 -13.55 -37.27 0.75
C LEU A 498 -13.27 -38.59 0.07
N PHE A 499 -13.51 -38.70 -1.24
CA PHE A 499 -13.20 -39.91 -1.97
C PHE A 499 -12.60 -39.62 -3.34
N LEU A 500 -11.91 -40.64 -3.86
CA LEU A 500 -11.26 -40.69 -5.16
C LEU A 500 -11.40 -42.14 -5.68
N HIS A 501 -11.83 -42.31 -6.91
CA HIS A 501 -11.76 -43.63 -7.57
C HIS A 501 -10.43 -43.74 -8.30
N VAL A 502 -9.77 -44.91 -8.13
CA VAL A 502 -8.48 -45.22 -8.75
C VAL A 502 -8.49 -46.61 -9.35
N TRP A 503 -7.91 -46.74 -10.52
CA TRP A 503 -7.54 -48.00 -11.14
C TRP A 503 -6.03 -48.03 -11.29
N LEU A 504 -5.40 -49.13 -10.85
CA LEU A 504 -3.94 -49.29 -10.89
C LEU A 504 -3.60 -50.34 -11.95
N ASP A 505 -2.61 -50.06 -12.80
CA ASP A 505 -2.15 -51.01 -13.81
C ASP A 505 -1.47 -52.21 -13.14
N PRO A 506 -1.92 -53.44 -13.41
CA PRO A 506 -1.30 -54.65 -12.81
C PRO A 506 0.15 -54.89 -13.25
N ALA A 507 0.54 -54.36 -14.43
CA ALA A 507 1.88 -54.53 -15.00
C ALA A 507 2.85 -53.42 -14.57
N ASP A 508 2.33 -52.22 -14.23
CA ASP A 508 3.10 -51.02 -13.87
C ASP A 508 2.38 -50.23 -12.78
N SER A 509 2.07 -50.86 -11.66
CA SER A 509 1.34 -50.23 -10.56
C SER A 509 2.17 -49.13 -9.90
N PRO A 510 1.60 -47.96 -9.61
CA PRO A 510 2.32 -46.90 -8.91
C PRO A 510 2.71 -47.29 -7.49
N GLU A 511 3.75 -46.64 -6.96
CA GLU A 511 4.18 -46.86 -5.58
C GLU A 511 3.28 -46.13 -4.59
N ALA A 512 2.74 -44.95 -4.99
CA ALA A 512 1.81 -44.18 -4.20
C ALA A 512 0.90 -43.29 -5.06
N VAL A 513 -0.28 -42.99 -4.51
CA VAL A 513 -1.23 -41.99 -5.03
C VAL A 513 -1.58 -41.01 -3.92
N MET A 514 -1.61 -39.71 -4.22
CA MET A 514 -1.92 -38.65 -3.27
C MET A 514 -3.05 -37.78 -3.79
N LEU A 515 -3.99 -37.43 -2.90
CA LEU A 515 -4.99 -36.40 -3.10
C LEU A 515 -4.59 -35.16 -2.24
N GLN A 516 -4.53 -34.01 -2.86
CA GLN A 516 -4.23 -32.74 -2.18
C GLN A 516 -5.36 -31.74 -2.36
N LEU A 517 -5.60 -30.95 -1.32
CA LEU A 517 -6.60 -29.90 -1.32
C LEU A 517 -5.96 -28.57 -0.87
N ARG A 518 -6.30 -27.49 -1.53
CA ARG A 518 -5.89 -26.13 -1.16
C ARG A 518 -7.06 -25.37 -0.54
N SER A 519 -6.89 -24.91 0.70
CA SER A 519 -7.79 -23.94 1.34
C SER A 519 -7.18 -22.54 1.34
N LYS A 520 -6.12 -22.33 2.11
CA LYS A 520 -5.24 -21.14 2.06
C LYS A 520 -3.85 -21.50 1.53
N SER A 521 -3.48 -22.77 1.63
CA SER A 521 -2.20 -23.31 1.17
C SER A 521 -2.37 -24.79 0.81
N TRP A 522 -1.41 -25.39 0.12
CA TRP A 522 -1.35 -26.81 -0.23
C TRP A 522 -0.91 -27.69 0.95
N ARG A 523 -1.48 -27.52 2.14
CA ARG A 523 -1.08 -28.26 3.35
C ARG A 523 -1.91 -29.51 3.61
N HIS A 524 -3.07 -29.64 3.00
CA HIS A 524 -4.00 -30.73 3.25
C HIS A 524 -3.81 -31.80 2.19
N GLY A 525 -3.27 -32.94 2.58
CA GLY A 525 -3.01 -34.06 1.66
C GLY A 525 -3.20 -35.42 2.30
N VAL A 526 -3.58 -36.39 1.49
CA VAL A 526 -3.67 -37.81 1.89
C VAL A 526 -2.95 -38.67 0.87
N VAL A 527 -2.16 -39.61 1.37
CA VAL A 527 -1.35 -40.52 0.56
C VAL A 527 -1.77 -41.96 0.85
N TRP A 528 -1.94 -42.75 -0.20
CA TRP A 528 -2.05 -44.21 -0.17
C TRP A 528 -0.82 -44.79 -0.85
N GLY A 529 -0.24 -45.87 -0.30
CA GLY A 529 1.00 -46.48 -0.77
C GLY A 529 2.25 -46.03 -0.05
N ASP A 530 3.42 -46.23 -0.65
CA ASP A 530 4.71 -45.77 -0.10
C ASP A 530 4.90 -44.28 -0.42
N TRP A 531 4.91 -43.45 0.61
CA TRP A 531 4.96 -42.01 0.47
C TRP A 531 6.37 -41.40 0.47
N SER A 532 7.40 -42.24 0.58
CA SER A 532 8.80 -41.77 0.65
C SER A 532 9.22 -40.95 -0.58
N ASP A 533 8.66 -41.28 -1.74
CA ASP A 533 8.98 -40.66 -3.04
C ASP A 533 7.86 -39.78 -3.60
N VAL A 534 6.84 -39.44 -2.83
CA VAL A 534 5.75 -38.57 -3.31
C VAL A 534 6.24 -37.12 -3.38
N PRO A 535 6.12 -36.44 -4.53
CA PRO A 535 6.57 -35.06 -4.68
C PRO A 535 5.78 -34.12 -3.79
N PHE A 536 6.45 -33.03 -3.37
CA PHE A 536 5.84 -31.92 -2.61
C PHE A 536 5.47 -32.23 -1.15
N THR A 537 5.89 -33.38 -0.62
CA THR A 537 5.87 -33.66 0.80
C THR A 537 7.22 -33.22 1.39
N ASP A 538 7.28 -32.07 2.08
CA ASP A 538 8.46 -31.77 2.89
C ASP A 538 8.42 -32.64 4.14
N THR A 539 9.04 -33.82 4.04
CA THR A 539 9.09 -34.83 5.12
C THR A 539 9.84 -34.34 6.37
N ARG A 540 10.48 -33.17 6.31
CA ARG A 540 11.21 -32.56 7.43
C ARG A 540 10.36 -31.67 8.33
N LYS A 541 9.10 -31.40 7.93
CA LYS A 541 8.15 -30.64 8.75
C LYS A 541 6.93 -31.50 9.01
N THR A 542 6.74 -31.89 10.25
CA THR A 542 5.48 -32.43 10.79
C THR A 542 4.40 -31.35 10.74
N ASP A 543 4.05 -30.86 9.55
CA ASP A 543 2.97 -29.91 9.38
C ASP A 543 1.65 -30.67 9.35
N HIS A 544 0.76 -30.29 10.24
CA HIS A 544 -0.61 -30.74 10.33
C HIS A 544 -1.27 -30.73 8.96
N GLY A 545 -1.98 -31.83 8.60
CA GLY A 545 -2.79 -31.93 7.41
C GLY A 545 -2.27 -32.86 6.31
N LEU A 546 -1.06 -33.42 6.39
CA LEU A 546 -0.61 -34.50 5.53
C LEU A 546 -0.78 -35.84 6.25
N VAL A 547 -1.51 -36.78 5.64
CA VAL A 547 -1.90 -38.07 6.26
C VAL A 547 -1.53 -39.24 5.36
N HIS A 548 -0.93 -40.25 5.93
CA HIS A 548 -0.83 -41.57 5.32
C HIS A 548 -2.09 -42.41 5.65
N ALA A 549 -2.87 -42.78 4.64
CA ALA A 549 -4.16 -43.44 4.83
C ALA A 549 -4.08 -44.98 4.79
N GLY A 550 -2.99 -45.53 4.28
CA GLY A 550 -2.78 -46.97 4.20
C GLY A 550 -2.19 -47.45 2.86
N PRO A 551 -2.16 -48.73 2.59
CA PRO A 551 -1.65 -49.27 1.34
C PRO A 551 -2.54 -48.93 0.15
N LEU A 552 -1.98 -49.04 -1.06
CA LEU A 552 -2.75 -48.97 -2.29
C LEU A 552 -3.70 -50.18 -2.42
N PRO A 553 -4.82 -50.02 -3.13
CA PRO A 553 -5.75 -51.13 -3.39
C PRO A 553 -5.13 -52.15 -4.37
N GLU A 554 -5.81 -53.28 -4.53
CA GLU A 554 -5.43 -54.31 -5.50
C GLU A 554 -5.51 -53.77 -6.95
N ALA A 555 -4.45 -53.96 -7.72
CA ALA A 555 -4.37 -53.54 -9.11
C ALA A 555 -5.34 -54.30 -10.03
N GLY A 556 -5.66 -53.75 -11.18
CA GLY A 556 -6.51 -54.35 -12.21
C GLY A 556 -8.02 -54.14 -12.02
N LYS A 557 -8.44 -53.43 -10.99
CA LYS A 557 -9.85 -53.10 -10.76
C LYS A 557 -10.01 -51.71 -10.19
N TRP A 558 -11.14 -51.05 -10.45
CA TRP A 558 -11.49 -49.79 -9.81
C TRP A 558 -11.71 -49.97 -8.31
N ALA A 559 -11.12 -49.09 -7.54
CA ALA A 559 -11.26 -49.05 -6.10
C ALA A 559 -11.57 -47.61 -5.65
N ARG A 560 -12.41 -47.49 -4.62
CA ARG A 560 -12.73 -46.24 -3.96
C ARG A 560 -11.77 -46.02 -2.79
N LEU A 561 -10.97 -45.00 -2.86
CA LEU A 561 -10.16 -44.52 -1.74
C LEU A 561 -10.94 -43.41 -1.02
N ALA A 562 -11.09 -43.52 0.29
CA ALA A 562 -11.86 -42.56 1.05
C ALA A 562 -11.17 -42.17 2.37
N ILE A 563 -11.41 -40.94 2.83
CA ILE A 563 -10.84 -40.40 4.06
C ILE A 563 -11.77 -39.38 4.71
N ASP A 564 -11.81 -39.39 6.04
CA ASP A 564 -12.43 -38.31 6.82
C ASP A 564 -11.61 -37.00 6.66
N PRO A 565 -12.22 -35.90 6.21
CA PRO A 565 -11.53 -34.60 6.05
C PRO A 565 -10.85 -34.12 7.32
N GLY A 566 -11.39 -34.43 8.49
CA GLY A 566 -10.82 -34.05 9.79
C GLY A 566 -9.42 -34.62 10.01
N ARG A 567 -9.10 -35.79 9.44
CA ARG A 567 -7.76 -36.36 9.50
C ARG A 567 -6.73 -35.55 8.71
N MET A 568 -7.18 -34.77 7.72
CA MET A 568 -6.35 -33.86 6.91
C MET A 568 -6.34 -32.44 7.50
N ASP A 569 -6.77 -32.26 8.75
CA ASP A 569 -6.94 -30.92 9.40
C ASP A 569 -7.90 -29.99 8.62
N LEU A 570 -8.87 -30.55 7.92
CA LEU A 570 -9.92 -29.82 7.23
C LEU A 570 -11.19 -29.80 8.09
N LYS A 571 -11.53 -28.64 8.63
CA LYS A 571 -12.72 -28.45 9.46
C LYS A 571 -13.98 -28.31 8.59
N PRO A 572 -15.14 -28.73 9.07
CA PRO A 572 -16.41 -28.40 8.44
C PRO A 572 -16.53 -26.91 8.14
N GLY A 573 -17.09 -26.53 7.01
CA GLY A 573 -17.17 -25.16 6.55
C GLY A 573 -15.88 -24.62 5.88
N THR A 574 -14.78 -25.37 5.88
CA THR A 574 -13.55 -24.95 5.17
C THR A 574 -13.80 -24.90 3.67
N ARG A 575 -13.54 -23.74 3.06
CA ARG A 575 -13.62 -23.55 1.62
C ARG A 575 -12.35 -24.08 0.95
N VAL A 576 -12.49 -25.00 0.02
CA VAL A 576 -11.42 -25.54 -0.81
C VAL A 576 -11.45 -24.85 -2.18
N THR A 577 -10.29 -24.38 -2.62
CA THR A 577 -10.14 -23.57 -3.84
C THR A 577 -9.39 -24.27 -4.97
N ALA A 578 -8.75 -25.39 -4.69
CA ALA A 578 -8.08 -26.19 -5.71
C ALA A 578 -7.88 -27.64 -5.25
N VAL A 579 -7.82 -28.54 -6.23
CA VAL A 579 -7.56 -29.98 -6.06
C VAL A 579 -6.28 -30.33 -6.79
N GLY A 580 -5.45 -31.15 -6.17
CA GLY A 580 -4.26 -31.74 -6.78
C GLY A 580 -4.26 -33.24 -6.60
N VAL A 581 -3.76 -33.93 -7.60
CA VAL A 581 -3.43 -35.38 -7.52
C VAL A 581 -1.96 -35.58 -7.84
N ALA A 582 -1.31 -36.43 -7.09
CA ALA A 582 0.08 -36.80 -7.38
C ALA A 582 0.23 -38.34 -7.38
N GLN A 583 1.21 -38.80 -8.13
CA GLN A 583 1.53 -40.22 -8.28
C GLN A 583 3.04 -40.40 -8.25
N ALA A 584 3.51 -41.40 -7.54
CA ALA A 584 4.90 -41.82 -7.54
C ALA A 584 5.04 -43.00 -8.51
N ARG A 585 5.67 -42.74 -9.67
CA ARG A 585 5.93 -43.71 -10.75
C ARG A 585 4.71 -44.56 -11.19
N GLY A 586 4.85 -45.38 -12.21
CA GLY A 586 3.85 -46.32 -12.66
C GLY A 586 2.68 -45.73 -13.44
N HIS A 587 1.64 -46.51 -13.63
CA HIS A 587 0.45 -46.16 -14.39
C HIS A 587 -0.82 -46.33 -13.55
N ALA A 588 -1.60 -45.27 -13.45
CA ALA A 588 -2.91 -45.27 -12.82
C ALA A 588 -3.93 -44.48 -13.61
N ARG A 589 -5.21 -44.81 -13.42
CA ARG A 589 -6.34 -44.01 -13.86
C ARG A 589 -7.10 -43.51 -12.66
N LEU A 590 -7.47 -42.25 -12.72
CA LEU A 590 -8.22 -41.57 -11.66
C LEU A 590 -9.55 -41.10 -12.22
N ASP A 591 -10.60 -41.33 -11.44
CA ASP A 591 -11.96 -40.94 -11.79
C ASP A 591 -12.68 -40.43 -10.55
N SER A 592 -13.62 -39.53 -10.73
CA SER A 592 -14.58 -39.09 -9.71
C SER A 592 -13.97 -38.74 -8.35
N ILE A 593 -13.48 -37.53 -8.24
CA ILE A 593 -13.06 -36.93 -6.95
C ILE A 593 -14.26 -36.18 -6.38
N GLY A 594 -14.62 -36.44 -5.14
CA GLY A 594 -15.77 -35.79 -4.53
C GLY A 594 -15.89 -35.99 -3.03
N VAL A 595 -17.08 -35.68 -2.54
CA VAL A 595 -17.47 -35.88 -1.14
C VAL A 595 -18.73 -36.75 -1.08
N SER A 596 -18.75 -37.66 -0.13
CA SER A 596 -19.89 -38.55 0.18
C SER A 596 -20.40 -38.22 1.58
N VAL A 597 -21.65 -37.79 1.69
CA VAL A 597 -22.31 -37.38 2.94
C VAL A 597 -23.40 -38.40 3.28
N PRO A 598 -23.53 -38.86 4.55
CA PRO A 598 -24.67 -39.66 4.95
C PRO A 598 -25.98 -38.92 4.70
N ASP A 599 -27.01 -39.63 4.25
CA ASP A 599 -28.34 -39.03 4.17
C ASP A 599 -28.78 -38.52 5.54
N ALA A 600 -29.41 -37.34 5.56
CA ALA A 600 -30.01 -36.84 6.77
C ALA A 600 -31.10 -37.80 7.24
N ALA A 601 -30.94 -38.34 8.48
CA ALA A 601 -31.91 -39.23 9.10
C ALA A 601 -33.22 -38.49 9.43
#